data_024dde30b2eec786ea2c6fa9c2d23c2f
#
_entry.id   024dde30b2eec786ea2c6fa9c2d23c2f
#
_cell.length_a   1.000
_cell.length_b   1.000
_cell.length_c   1.000
_cell.angle_alpha   90.00
_cell.angle_beta   90.00
_cell.angle_gamma   90.00
#
_symmetry.space_group_name_H-M   'P 1'
#
loop_
_entity.id
_entity.type
_entity.pdbx_description
1 polymer ?
#
loop_
_entity_poly.entity_id
_entity_poly.type
_entity_poly.pdbx_seq_one_letter_code
_entity_poly.pdbx_strand_id
1 'polypeptide(L)'
;IKVTADSTCDLSREILDEMNITLTPLTVMIGEKPYHDGVDITPADLFKYVERDNEACKTAAINAYEYVCFFEKISPQYEAVIHVCIGAGFSSCYQNASMAAEGFKNVFVVDSQNLSSGSGHLVFEAARMSRDGASLEDILRRLEEITPKVDASFIVDRLDYLYKGGRCSGLEMYSARVFQIKPCIEVANGRMIVGKKYNGSFKRCLEQYVRDKLSNKKDIDYGRVFITHP
;
A
#
# COMPACT_ATOMS: atom_id res chain seq x y z
N ILE A 1 -21.88 6.41 1.92
CA ILE A 1 -20.43 6.70 2.18
C ILE A 1 -19.61 6.20 0.98
N LYS A 2 -18.68 6.99 0.47
CA LYS A 2 -17.74 6.61 -0.59
C LYS A 2 -16.39 6.25 0.01
N VAL A 3 -15.82 5.13 -0.40
CA VAL A 3 -14.44 4.77 -0.05
C VAL A 3 -13.52 5.02 -1.25
N THR A 4 -12.42 5.68 -0.99
CA THR A 4 -11.35 5.97 -1.94
C THR A 4 -10.00 5.61 -1.33
N ALA A 5 -8.99 5.37 -2.15
CA ALA A 5 -7.65 5.03 -1.66
C ALA A 5 -6.57 5.47 -2.63
N ASP A 6 -5.33 5.52 -2.16
CA ASP A 6 -4.16 5.59 -3.03
C ASP A 6 -4.02 4.30 -3.86
N SER A 7 -3.49 4.39 -5.07
CA SER A 7 -3.32 3.22 -5.97
C SER A 7 -2.51 2.08 -5.35
N THR A 8 -1.64 2.42 -4.41
CA THR A 8 -0.77 1.48 -3.69
C THR A 8 -1.48 0.52 -2.73
N CYS A 9 -2.81 0.47 -2.71
CA CYS A 9 -3.54 -0.51 -1.89
C CYS A 9 -3.54 -1.93 -2.48
N ASP A 10 -3.12 -2.08 -3.74
CA ASP A 10 -2.95 -3.36 -4.46
C ASP A 10 -4.17 -4.29 -4.40
N LEU A 11 -5.36 -3.72 -4.37
CA LEU A 11 -6.60 -4.48 -4.54
C LEU A 11 -6.82 -4.77 -6.03
N SER A 12 -7.32 -5.97 -6.32
CA SER A 12 -7.62 -6.37 -7.69
C SER A 12 -8.75 -5.50 -8.29
N ARG A 13 -8.79 -5.40 -9.62
CA ARG A 13 -9.81 -4.64 -10.32
C ARG A 13 -11.22 -5.12 -9.99
N GLU A 14 -11.39 -6.43 -9.85
CA GLU A 14 -12.66 -7.06 -9.48
C GLU A 14 -13.14 -6.56 -8.11
N ILE A 15 -12.24 -6.51 -7.11
CA ILE A 15 -12.58 -5.99 -5.77
C ILE A 15 -12.91 -4.51 -5.82
N LEU A 16 -12.13 -3.73 -6.56
CA LEU A 16 -12.36 -2.28 -6.69
C LEU A 16 -13.73 -1.99 -7.29
N ASP A 17 -14.10 -2.71 -8.35
CA ASP A 17 -15.37 -2.53 -9.04
C ASP A 17 -16.55 -3.07 -8.20
N GLU A 18 -16.43 -4.26 -7.61
CA GLU A 18 -17.46 -4.86 -6.74
C GLU A 18 -17.77 -3.99 -5.52
N MET A 19 -16.73 -3.44 -4.90
CA MET A 19 -16.85 -2.64 -3.68
C MET A 19 -17.01 -1.14 -3.96
N ASN A 20 -17.11 -0.74 -5.23
CA ASN A 20 -17.21 0.66 -5.64
C ASN A 20 -16.11 1.54 -5.01
N ILE A 21 -14.86 1.07 -5.05
CA ILE A 21 -13.69 1.81 -4.55
C ILE A 21 -13.09 2.61 -5.70
N THR A 22 -12.77 3.88 -5.45
CA THR A 22 -12.08 4.74 -6.43
C THR A 22 -10.65 4.99 -5.98
N LEU A 23 -9.70 4.80 -6.88
CA LEU A 23 -8.28 5.03 -6.60
C LEU A 23 -7.83 6.41 -7.05
N THR A 24 -6.85 6.95 -6.32
CA THR A 24 -6.06 8.10 -6.71
C THR A 24 -4.67 7.58 -7.10
N PRO A 25 -4.25 7.73 -8.37
CA PRO A 25 -2.99 7.16 -8.84
C PRO A 25 -1.79 7.94 -8.31
N LEU A 26 -0.78 7.22 -7.80
CA LEU A 26 0.53 7.81 -7.52
C LEU A 26 1.27 8.07 -8.84
N THR A 27 2.22 9.00 -8.78
CA THR A 27 3.09 9.28 -9.92
C THR A 27 4.33 8.39 -9.89
N VAL A 28 4.60 7.73 -11.01
CA VAL A 28 5.83 6.98 -11.28
C VAL A 28 6.65 7.77 -12.29
N MET A 29 7.87 8.11 -11.91
CA MET A 29 8.83 8.80 -12.78
C MET A 29 9.78 7.79 -13.42
N ILE A 30 9.86 7.77 -14.74
CA ILE A 30 10.87 7.05 -15.50
C ILE A 30 11.72 8.10 -16.23
N GLY A 31 12.95 8.26 -15.78
CA GLY A 31 13.74 9.42 -16.19
C GLY A 31 13.02 10.72 -15.79
N GLU A 32 12.74 11.58 -16.77
CA GLU A 32 12.02 12.84 -16.56
C GLU A 32 10.52 12.75 -16.84
N LYS A 33 10.02 11.60 -17.31
CA LYS A 33 8.63 11.46 -17.72
C LYS A 33 7.76 10.92 -16.58
N PRO A 34 6.67 11.63 -16.23
CA PRO A 34 5.69 11.17 -15.24
C PRO A 34 4.69 10.20 -15.87
N TYR A 35 4.29 9.21 -15.10
CA TYR A 35 3.22 8.25 -15.39
C TYR A 35 2.33 8.09 -14.16
N HIS A 36 1.08 7.71 -14.37
CA HIS A 36 0.12 7.44 -13.31
C HIS A 36 -0.02 5.93 -13.07
N ASP A 37 0.27 5.50 -11.87
CA ASP A 37 0.24 4.10 -11.46
C ASP A 37 -1.13 3.44 -11.71
N GLY A 38 -1.11 2.34 -12.46
CA GLY A 38 -2.33 1.61 -12.84
C GLY A 38 -3.23 2.28 -13.87
N VAL A 39 -2.82 3.44 -14.43
CA VAL A 39 -3.57 4.18 -15.47
C VAL A 39 -2.83 4.15 -16.79
N ASP A 40 -1.61 4.67 -16.84
CA ASP A 40 -0.80 4.78 -18.05
C ASP A 40 0.54 4.03 -17.95
N ILE A 41 0.77 3.35 -16.83
CA ILE A 41 1.89 2.43 -16.63
C ILE A 41 1.46 1.22 -15.80
N THR A 42 2.00 0.06 -16.16
CA THR A 42 1.82 -1.20 -15.42
C THR A 42 3.15 -1.69 -14.85
N PRO A 43 3.14 -2.61 -13.84
CA PRO A 43 4.38 -3.24 -13.36
C PRO A 43 5.19 -3.88 -14.49
N ALA A 44 4.54 -4.53 -15.46
CA ALA A 44 5.20 -5.15 -16.61
C ALA A 44 5.94 -4.12 -17.49
N ASP A 45 5.37 -2.93 -17.65
CA ASP A 45 6.03 -1.86 -18.41
C ASP A 45 7.22 -1.31 -17.63
N LEU A 46 7.06 -1.14 -16.31
CA LEU A 46 8.13 -0.68 -15.42
C LEU A 46 9.34 -1.62 -15.45
N PHE A 47 9.13 -2.93 -15.39
CA PHE A 47 10.22 -3.91 -15.50
C PHE A 47 10.93 -3.81 -16.85
N LYS A 48 10.21 -3.65 -17.97
CA LYS A 48 10.82 -3.46 -19.29
C LYS A 48 11.74 -2.24 -19.34
N TYR A 49 11.32 -1.10 -18.76
CA TYR A 49 12.15 0.10 -18.73
C TYR A 49 13.40 -0.08 -17.86
N VAL A 50 13.27 -0.68 -16.69
CA VAL A 50 14.41 -0.90 -15.78
C VAL A 50 15.42 -1.89 -16.37
N GLU A 51 14.95 -2.96 -17.01
CA GLU A 51 15.82 -3.98 -17.58
C GLU A 51 16.51 -3.51 -18.87
N ARG A 52 15.80 -2.79 -19.75
CA ARG A 52 16.32 -2.36 -21.04
C ARG A 52 17.23 -1.15 -20.94
N ASP A 53 16.81 -0.15 -20.16
CA ASP A 53 17.43 1.18 -20.21
C ASP A 53 18.26 1.46 -18.93
N ASN A 54 18.26 0.54 -17.96
CA ASN A 54 18.87 0.72 -16.61
C ASN A 54 18.49 2.06 -15.97
N GLU A 55 17.32 2.60 -16.34
CA GLU A 55 16.81 3.85 -15.81
C GLU A 55 16.27 3.66 -14.40
N ALA A 56 16.57 4.62 -13.53
CA ALA A 56 16.05 4.62 -12.17
C ALA A 56 14.58 5.04 -12.18
N CYS A 57 13.69 4.14 -11.78
CA CYS A 57 12.32 4.50 -11.48
C CYS A 57 12.23 5.14 -10.10
N LYS A 58 11.50 6.24 -10.01
CA LYS A 58 11.18 6.92 -8.74
C LYS A 58 9.69 7.09 -8.62
N THR A 59 9.20 7.19 -7.40
CA THR A 59 7.79 7.51 -7.13
C THR A 59 7.70 8.90 -6.53
N ALA A 60 6.64 9.63 -6.86
CA ALA A 60 6.28 10.88 -6.22
C ALA A 60 4.94 10.72 -5.52
N ALA A 61 4.83 11.28 -4.32
CA ALA A 61 3.56 11.37 -3.63
C ALA A 61 2.60 12.29 -4.40
N ILE A 62 1.32 11.99 -4.34
CA ILE A 62 0.26 12.89 -4.80
C ILE A 62 0.36 14.17 -3.97
N ASN A 63 0.38 15.33 -4.62
CA ASN A 63 0.45 16.60 -3.91
C ASN A 63 -0.93 17.07 -3.41
N ALA A 64 -0.94 18.07 -2.51
CA ALA A 64 -2.18 18.54 -1.90
C ALA A 64 -3.18 19.12 -2.94
N TYR A 65 -2.69 19.77 -3.99
CA TYR A 65 -3.55 20.30 -5.04
C TYR A 65 -4.24 19.20 -5.84
N GLU A 66 -3.53 18.12 -6.18
CA GLU A 66 -4.10 16.96 -6.84
C GLU A 66 -5.19 16.30 -6.00
N TYR A 67 -4.99 16.20 -4.67
CA TYR A 67 -6.03 15.73 -3.75
C TYR A 67 -7.21 16.68 -3.68
N VAL A 68 -7.01 18.00 -3.66
CA VAL A 68 -8.12 18.97 -3.73
C VAL A 68 -8.95 18.72 -4.99
N CYS A 69 -8.31 18.65 -6.16
CA CYS A 69 -9.01 18.39 -7.42
C CYS A 69 -9.76 17.05 -7.42
N PHE A 70 -9.20 16.04 -6.76
CA PHE A 70 -9.84 14.74 -6.62
C PHE A 70 -11.05 14.80 -5.69
N PHE A 71 -10.93 15.43 -4.53
CA PHE A 71 -12.02 15.55 -3.56
C PHE A 71 -13.14 16.48 -4.07
N GLU A 72 -12.82 17.55 -4.80
CA GLU A 72 -13.82 18.42 -5.45
C GLU A 72 -14.74 17.64 -6.41
N LYS A 73 -14.20 16.64 -7.10
CA LYS A 73 -14.98 15.80 -8.03
C LYS A 73 -15.87 14.79 -7.32
N ILE A 74 -15.39 14.26 -6.18
CA ILE A 74 -16.06 13.12 -5.53
C ILE A 74 -16.96 13.57 -4.39
N SER A 75 -16.51 14.48 -3.52
CA SER A 75 -17.21 14.79 -2.28
C SER A 75 -18.64 15.32 -2.47
N PRO A 76 -18.98 16.09 -3.53
CA PRO A 76 -20.36 16.56 -3.71
C PRO A 76 -21.38 15.45 -4.00
N GLN A 77 -20.90 14.26 -4.38
CA GLN A 77 -21.77 13.15 -4.78
C GLN A 77 -22.15 12.24 -3.61
N TYR A 78 -21.52 12.43 -2.45
CA TYR A 78 -21.67 11.52 -1.32
C TYR A 78 -21.82 12.28 0.00
N GLU A 79 -22.57 11.70 0.92
CA GLU A 79 -22.73 12.20 2.27
C GLU A 79 -21.39 12.26 3.05
N ALA A 80 -20.56 11.23 2.83
CA ALA A 80 -19.20 11.18 3.37
C ALA A 80 -18.26 10.44 2.42
N VAL A 81 -16.99 10.84 2.42
CA VAL A 81 -15.88 10.20 1.70
C VAL A 81 -14.82 9.80 2.72
N ILE A 82 -14.46 8.53 2.73
CA ILE A 82 -13.31 8.03 3.50
C ILE A 82 -12.18 7.76 2.51
N HIS A 83 -11.05 8.44 2.67
CA HIS A 83 -9.86 8.24 1.86
C HIS A 83 -8.77 7.57 2.68
N VAL A 84 -8.37 6.36 2.26
CA VAL A 84 -7.31 5.58 2.93
C VAL A 84 -6.00 5.76 2.18
N CYS A 85 -5.03 6.40 2.83
CA CYS A 85 -3.71 6.64 2.26
C CYS A 85 -2.73 5.51 2.57
N ILE A 86 -1.72 5.38 1.71
CA ILE A 86 -0.48 4.69 2.09
C ILE A 86 0.06 5.28 3.40
N GLY A 87 0.64 4.45 4.25
CA GLY A 87 1.13 4.87 5.57
C GLY A 87 2.06 6.09 5.52
N ALA A 88 1.85 7.02 6.44
CA ALA A 88 2.61 8.27 6.57
C ALA A 88 4.13 8.06 6.73
N GLY A 89 4.56 6.90 7.20
CA GLY A 89 5.98 6.53 7.29
C GLY A 89 6.62 6.16 5.94
N PHE A 90 5.83 6.00 4.87
CA PHE A 90 6.32 5.60 3.54
C PHE A 90 6.20 6.70 2.49
N SER A 91 5.25 7.62 2.65
CA SER A 91 4.95 8.67 1.68
C SER A 91 4.35 9.89 2.36
N SER A 92 4.47 11.06 1.71
CA SER A 92 3.78 12.30 2.12
C SER A 92 2.29 12.31 1.74
N CYS A 93 1.77 11.25 1.11
CA CYS A 93 0.37 11.19 0.65
C CYS A 93 -0.62 11.51 1.77
N TYR A 94 -0.45 10.90 2.94
CA TYR A 94 -1.34 11.14 4.07
C TYR A 94 -1.36 12.61 4.51
N GLN A 95 -0.18 13.25 4.64
CA GLN A 95 -0.10 14.68 5.00
C GLN A 95 -0.75 15.56 3.94
N ASN A 96 -0.46 15.28 2.66
CA ASN A 96 -1.00 16.04 1.54
C ASN A 96 -2.52 15.89 1.43
N ALA A 97 -3.04 14.67 1.58
CA ALA A 97 -4.47 14.39 1.58
C ALA A 97 -5.18 15.04 2.78
N SER A 98 -4.57 14.99 3.97
CA SER A 98 -5.10 15.63 5.17
C SER A 98 -5.19 17.14 5.02
N MET A 99 -4.15 17.80 4.50
CA MET A 99 -4.17 19.23 4.19
C MET A 99 -5.27 19.57 3.17
N ALA A 100 -5.41 18.77 2.12
CA ALA A 100 -6.46 18.96 1.13
C ALA A 100 -7.86 18.81 1.73
N ALA A 101 -8.04 17.84 2.62
CA ALA A 101 -9.32 17.55 3.25
C ALA A 101 -9.84 18.66 4.18
N GLU A 102 -8.98 19.56 4.68
CA GLU A 102 -9.38 20.72 5.50
C GLU A 102 -10.43 21.61 4.80
N GLY A 103 -10.41 21.62 3.45
CA GLY A 103 -11.40 22.37 2.65
C GLY A 103 -12.76 21.68 2.51
N PHE A 104 -12.95 20.46 3.05
CA PHE A 104 -14.14 19.65 2.84
C PHE A 104 -14.75 19.18 4.16
N LYS A 105 -16.07 19.40 4.35
CA LYS A 105 -16.76 19.00 5.59
C LYS A 105 -17.02 17.49 5.69
N ASN A 106 -16.98 16.80 4.57
CA ASN A 106 -17.39 15.39 4.44
C ASN A 106 -16.28 14.46 3.93
N VAL A 107 -15.02 14.90 3.97
CA VAL A 107 -13.85 14.07 3.59
C VAL A 107 -13.06 13.73 4.83
N PHE A 108 -12.81 12.43 5.03
CA PHE A 108 -12.11 11.87 6.19
C PHE A 108 -10.92 11.05 5.69
N VAL A 109 -9.71 11.45 6.09
CA VAL A 109 -8.47 10.83 5.64
C VAL A 109 -7.93 9.90 6.72
N VAL A 110 -7.58 8.68 6.34
CA VAL A 110 -7.10 7.62 7.22
C VAL A 110 -5.66 7.25 6.85
N ASP A 111 -4.76 7.33 7.83
CA ASP A 111 -3.41 6.75 7.72
C ASP A 111 -3.49 5.24 7.89
N SER A 112 -3.20 4.48 6.84
CA SER A 112 -3.20 3.03 6.95
C SER A 112 -2.07 2.48 7.82
N GLN A 113 -1.03 3.25 8.07
CA GLN A 113 0.24 2.80 8.65
C GLN A 113 0.82 1.57 7.94
N ASN A 114 0.37 1.32 6.75
CA ASN A 114 0.68 0.15 5.93
C ASN A 114 0.94 0.54 4.48
N LEU A 115 1.29 -0.43 3.67
CA LEU A 115 1.47 -0.35 2.23
C LEU A 115 0.89 -1.60 1.57
N SER A 116 0.71 -1.58 0.25
CA SER A 116 0.25 -2.71 -0.56
C SER A 116 -1.03 -3.35 0.01
N SER A 117 -1.14 -4.66 0.00
CA SER A 117 -2.27 -5.40 0.56
C SER A 117 -2.52 -5.13 2.05
N GLY A 118 -1.52 -4.63 2.79
CA GLY A 118 -1.72 -4.18 4.17
C GLY A 118 -2.68 -2.98 4.26
N SER A 119 -2.48 -1.94 3.43
CA SER A 119 -3.45 -0.85 3.30
C SER A 119 -4.74 -1.32 2.64
N GLY A 120 -4.66 -2.26 1.68
CA GLY A 120 -5.80 -2.90 1.04
C GLY A 120 -6.78 -3.54 2.02
N HIS A 121 -6.31 -4.11 3.14
CA HIS A 121 -7.18 -4.63 4.20
C HIS A 121 -8.10 -3.56 4.79
N LEU A 122 -7.57 -2.36 5.06
CA LEU A 122 -8.36 -1.26 5.59
C LEU A 122 -9.35 -0.71 4.56
N VAL A 123 -8.89 -0.56 3.32
CA VAL A 123 -9.73 -0.11 2.20
C VAL A 123 -10.92 -1.05 2.00
N PHE A 124 -10.66 -2.35 1.95
CA PHE A 124 -11.68 -3.38 1.82
C PHE A 124 -12.66 -3.37 3.00
N GLU A 125 -12.15 -3.27 4.23
CA GLU A 125 -13.01 -3.25 5.44
C GLU A 125 -13.93 -2.03 5.44
N ALA A 126 -13.40 -0.84 5.13
CA ALA A 126 -14.20 0.37 5.03
C ALA A 126 -15.29 0.24 3.96
N ALA A 127 -14.95 -0.28 2.78
CA ALA A 127 -15.89 -0.46 1.69
C ALA A 127 -16.97 -1.50 2.02
N ARG A 128 -16.60 -2.62 2.66
CA ARG A 128 -17.54 -3.65 3.12
C ARG A 128 -18.53 -3.07 4.12
N MET A 129 -18.03 -2.38 5.15
CA MET A 129 -18.89 -1.77 6.18
C MET A 129 -19.81 -0.69 5.59
N SER A 130 -19.30 0.12 4.65
CA SER A 130 -20.12 1.11 3.94
C SER A 130 -21.24 0.45 3.13
N ARG A 131 -20.93 -0.64 2.42
CA ARG A 131 -21.91 -1.43 1.67
C ARG A 131 -22.96 -2.05 2.59
N ASP A 132 -22.55 -2.50 3.77
CA ASP A 132 -23.43 -3.10 4.78
C ASP A 132 -24.24 -2.05 5.56
N GLY A 133 -24.10 -0.74 5.24
CA GLY A 133 -24.91 0.35 5.82
C GLY A 133 -24.40 0.85 7.18
N ALA A 134 -23.15 0.59 7.55
CA ALA A 134 -22.57 1.11 8.79
C ALA A 134 -22.45 2.64 8.77
N SER A 135 -22.54 3.26 9.96
CA SER A 135 -22.33 4.69 10.11
C SER A 135 -20.86 5.08 9.84
N LEU A 136 -20.63 6.35 9.50
CA LEU A 136 -19.29 6.89 9.34
C LEU A 136 -18.42 6.68 10.59
N GLU A 137 -18.98 6.98 11.76
CA GLU A 137 -18.30 6.83 13.04
C GLU A 137 -17.90 5.38 13.32
N ASP A 138 -18.78 4.43 13.01
CA ASP A 138 -18.48 3.00 13.19
C ASP A 138 -17.36 2.54 12.26
N ILE A 139 -17.36 3.01 11.01
CA ILE A 139 -16.31 2.67 10.04
C ILE A 139 -14.97 3.25 10.52
N LEU A 140 -14.91 4.53 10.86
CA LEU A 140 -13.66 5.18 11.30
C LEU A 140 -13.11 4.52 12.58
N ARG A 141 -13.97 4.26 13.56
CA ARG A 141 -13.60 3.53 14.78
C ARG A 141 -13.06 2.13 14.46
N ARG A 142 -13.71 1.42 13.56
CA ARG A 142 -13.25 0.08 13.14
C ARG A 142 -11.88 0.14 12.48
N LEU A 143 -11.64 1.12 11.60
CA LEU A 143 -10.34 1.28 10.96
C LEU A 143 -9.23 1.59 11.98
N GLU A 144 -9.51 2.45 12.98
CA GLU A 144 -8.58 2.72 14.07
C GLU A 144 -8.24 1.45 14.88
N GLU A 145 -9.25 0.62 15.18
CA GLU A 145 -9.07 -0.63 15.92
C GLU A 145 -8.24 -1.67 15.14
N ILE A 146 -8.41 -1.79 13.83
CA ILE A 146 -7.76 -2.84 13.05
C ILE A 146 -6.40 -2.43 12.48
N THR A 147 -6.13 -1.15 12.29
CA THR A 147 -4.85 -0.66 11.76
C THR A 147 -3.64 -1.29 12.45
N PRO A 148 -3.54 -1.30 13.80
CA PRO A 148 -2.41 -1.93 14.48
C PRO A 148 -2.43 -3.47 14.45
N LYS A 149 -3.49 -4.09 13.97
CA LYS A 149 -3.65 -5.55 13.90
C LYS A 149 -3.32 -6.11 12.51
N VAL A 150 -3.14 -5.26 11.51
CA VAL A 150 -2.75 -5.70 10.17
C VAL A 150 -1.31 -6.20 10.19
N ASP A 151 -1.11 -7.49 9.96
CA ASP A 151 0.21 -8.10 9.85
C ASP A 151 0.61 -8.18 8.38
N ALA A 152 1.24 -7.13 7.89
CA ALA A 152 1.75 -7.06 6.54
C ALA A 152 3.24 -7.40 6.51
N SER A 153 3.62 -8.26 5.58
CA SER A 153 5.03 -8.62 5.36
C SER A 153 5.22 -9.19 3.96
N PHE A 154 6.44 -9.16 3.49
CA PHE A 154 6.79 -9.73 2.19
C PHE A 154 8.23 -10.24 2.18
N ILE A 155 8.53 -11.14 1.24
CA ILE A 155 9.87 -11.63 0.97
C ILE A 155 10.27 -11.23 -0.45
N VAL A 156 11.49 -10.79 -0.62
CA VAL A 156 12.01 -10.37 -1.93
C VAL A 156 13.19 -11.23 -2.34
N ASP A 157 13.28 -11.49 -3.64
CA ASP A 157 14.45 -12.18 -4.21
C ASP A 157 15.65 -11.26 -4.27
N ARG A 158 15.45 -9.97 -4.57
CA ARG A 158 16.47 -8.93 -4.70
C ARG A 158 16.06 -7.65 -3.98
N LEU A 159 17.01 -7.04 -3.28
CA LEU A 159 16.79 -5.81 -2.51
C LEU A 159 17.08 -4.51 -3.29
N ASP A 160 17.67 -4.62 -4.47
CA ASP A 160 18.15 -3.47 -5.25
C ASP A 160 17.04 -2.46 -5.57
N TYR A 161 15.83 -2.94 -5.87
CA TYR A 161 14.71 -2.04 -6.15
C TYR A 161 14.26 -1.24 -4.92
N LEU A 162 14.18 -1.89 -3.76
CA LEU A 162 13.88 -1.23 -2.50
C LEU A 162 14.97 -0.22 -2.11
N TYR A 163 16.23 -0.58 -2.33
CA TYR A 163 17.39 0.29 -2.07
C TYR A 163 17.34 1.52 -3.00
N LYS A 164 17.22 1.30 -4.31
CA LYS A 164 17.12 2.38 -5.30
C LYS A 164 15.90 3.30 -5.03
N GLY A 165 14.82 2.75 -4.50
CA GLY A 165 13.63 3.50 -4.10
C GLY A 165 13.79 4.34 -2.82
N GLY A 166 14.88 4.20 -2.07
CA GLY A 166 15.15 5.00 -0.87
C GLY A 166 14.25 4.66 0.35
N ARG A 167 13.49 3.55 0.32
CA ARG A 167 12.61 3.12 1.43
C ARG A 167 13.23 1.98 2.25
N CYS A 168 14.56 1.86 2.21
CA CYS A 168 15.34 0.80 2.83
C CYS A 168 16.38 1.27 3.85
N SER A 169 16.17 2.38 4.52
CA SER A 169 17.15 2.97 5.43
C SER A 169 17.65 2.08 6.60
N GLY A 170 17.08 0.91 6.79
CA GLY A 170 17.60 -0.11 7.73
C GLY A 170 18.15 -1.36 7.04
N LEU A 171 18.04 -1.44 5.70
CA LEU A 171 18.41 -2.60 4.89
C LEU A 171 19.77 -2.43 4.19
N GLU A 172 20.40 -1.25 4.30
CA GLU A 172 21.64 -0.88 3.62
C GLU A 172 22.80 -1.85 3.92
N MET A 173 22.81 -2.43 5.12
CA MET A 173 23.83 -3.39 5.52
C MET A 173 23.76 -4.75 4.80
N TYR A 174 22.67 -5.04 4.11
CA TYR A 174 22.42 -6.38 3.53
C TYR A 174 22.56 -6.44 2.01
N SER A 175 22.61 -5.29 1.33
CA SER A 175 22.58 -5.22 -0.14
C SER A 175 23.88 -5.67 -0.82
N ALA A 176 25.00 -5.73 -0.11
CA ALA A 176 26.30 -5.85 -0.76
C ALA A 176 26.98 -7.23 -0.71
N ARG A 177 26.56 -8.20 0.11
CA ARG A 177 27.42 -9.35 0.39
C ARG A 177 26.83 -10.75 0.45
N VAL A 178 25.52 -10.98 0.36
CA VAL A 178 25.01 -12.35 0.54
C VAL A 178 23.94 -12.70 -0.47
N PHE A 179 24.37 -13.23 -1.61
CA PHE A 179 23.52 -13.69 -2.73
C PHE A 179 22.46 -14.77 -2.39
N GLN A 180 22.47 -15.33 -1.20
CA GLN A 180 21.56 -16.41 -0.82
C GLN A 180 20.61 -16.07 0.33
N ILE A 181 20.72 -14.90 0.93
CA ILE A 181 19.83 -14.48 2.01
C ILE A 181 18.63 -13.72 1.43
N LYS A 182 17.44 -14.21 1.75
CA LYS A 182 16.17 -13.60 1.40
C LYS A 182 15.52 -13.05 2.69
N PRO A 183 15.61 -11.74 2.94
CA PRO A 183 15.00 -11.15 4.11
C PRO A 183 13.48 -11.09 3.97
N CYS A 184 12.79 -11.40 5.04
CA CYS A 184 11.40 -10.98 5.22
C CYS A 184 11.41 -9.51 5.64
N ILE A 185 10.63 -8.70 4.97
CA ILE A 185 10.35 -7.33 5.35
C ILE A 185 8.98 -7.32 6.03
N GLU A 186 8.93 -6.75 7.22
CA GLU A 186 7.70 -6.65 8.01
C GLU A 186 7.31 -5.18 8.14
N VAL A 187 6.01 -4.91 8.14
CA VAL A 187 5.48 -3.59 8.45
C VAL A 187 5.10 -3.56 9.93
N ALA A 188 5.75 -2.72 10.67
CA ALA A 188 5.48 -2.53 12.09
C ALA A 188 5.49 -1.04 12.44
N ASN A 189 4.44 -0.56 13.11
CA ASN A 189 4.28 0.83 13.51
C ASN A 189 4.51 1.82 12.35
N GLY A 190 3.93 1.52 11.19
CA GLY A 190 4.04 2.37 10.00
C GLY A 190 5.43 2.43 9.36
N ARG A 191 6.30 1.45 9.61
CA ARG A 191 7.66 1.39 9.05
C ARG A 191 8.00 -0.01 8.56
N MET A 192 8.84 -0.09 7.54
CA MET A 192 9.44 -1.36 7.13
C MET A 192 10.62 -1.69 8.04
N ILE A 193 10.62 -2.91 8.56
CA ILE A 193 11.73 -3.47 9.35
C ILE A 193 12.17 -4.80 8.76
N VAL A 194 13.44 -5.16 8.98
CA VAL A 194 13.95 -6.48 8.62
C VAL A 194 13.53 -7.48 9.69
N GLY A 195 12.67 -8.40 9.31
CA GLY A 195 12.29 -9.54 10.14
C GLY A 195 13.22 -10.73 9.97
N LYS A 196 12.65 -11.93 9.91
CA LYS A 196 13.39 -13.19 9.75
C LYS A 196 14.12 -13.25 8.40
N LYS A 197 15.29 -13.85 8.41
CA LYS A 197 16.11 -14.09 7.21
C LYS A 197 16.05 -15.55 6.83
N TYR A 198 15.82 -15.79 5.53
CA TYR A 198 15.79 -17.13 4.96
C TYR A 198 17.02 -17.34 4.08
N ASN A 199 17.48 -18.60 4.00
CA ASN A 199 18.67 -18.94 3.23
C ASN A 199 18.33 -20.09 2.25
N GLY A 200 18.73 -19.93 1.00
CA GLY A 200 18.54 -20.90 -0.06
C GLY A 200 17.85 -20.34 -1.31
N SER A 201 17.29 -21.23 -2.14
CA SER A 201 16.54 -20.82 -3.32
C SER A 201 15.30 -20.01 -2.92
N PHE A 202 14.87 -19.08 -3.77
CA PHE A 202 13.71 -18.21 -3.49
C PHE A 202 12.44 -19.04 -3.20
N LYS A 203 12.18 -20.09 -3.99
CA LYS A 203 11.04 -20.98 -3.78
C LYS A 203 11.03 -21.61 -2.37
N ARG A 204 12.17 -22.15 -1.94
CA ARG A 204 12.30 -22.75 -0.59
C ARG A 204 12.11 -21.70 0.51
N CYS A 205 12.68 -20.51 0.33
CA CYS A 205 12.53 -19.41 1.27
C CYS A 205 11.09 -18.96 1.36
N LEU A 206 10.39 -18.84 0.23
CA LEU A 206 8.97 -18.48 0.17
C LEU A 206 8.09 -19.50 0.91
N GLU A 207 8.28 -20.79 0.67
CA GLU A 207 7.54 -21.86 1.35
C GLU A 207 7.75 -21.81 2.87
N GLN A 208 8.97 -21.58 3.30
CA GLN A 208 9.31 -21.47 4.72
C GLN A 208 8.74 -20.21 5.36
N TYR A 209 8.80 -19.08 4.64
CA TYR A 209 8.20 -17.81 5.06
C TYR A 209 6.69 -17.94 5.28
N VAL A 210 5.96 -18.54 4.31
CA VAL A 210 4.51 -18.76 4.43
C VAL A 210 4.19 -19.65 5.64
N ARG A 211 4.93 -20.73 5.84
CA ARG A 211 4.76 -21.60 7.02
C ARG A 211 4.96 -20.85 8.31
N ASP A 212 6.05 -20.08 8.41
CA ASP A 212 6.36 -19.31 9.61
C ASP A 212 5.27 -18.27 9.92
N LYS A 213 4.74 -17.60 8.89
CA LYS A 213 3.68 -16.60 9.08
C LYS A 213 2.35 -17.21 9.52
N LEU A 214 2.01 -18.39 9.03
CA LEU A 214 0.72 -19.02 9.32
C LEU A 214 0.75 -19.91 10.56
N SER A 215 1.88 -20.57 10.89
CA SER A 215 1.93 -21.59 11.96
C SER A 215 2.18 -21.03 13.37
N ASN A 216 2.72 -19.83 13.47
CA ASN A 216 3.19 -19.29 14.77
C ASN A 216 2.25 -18.27 15.42
N LYS A 217 1.10 -17.99 14.82
CA LYS A 217 0.13 -17.01 15.32
C LYS A 217 -1.19 -17.67 15.65
N LYS A 218 -1.65 -17.49 16.88
CA LYS A 218 -2.95 -18.02 17.33
C LYS A 218 -4.14 -17.15 16.99
N ASP A 219 -3.87 -15.90 16.57
CA ASP A 219 -4.88 -14.84 16.44
C ASP A 219 -5.07 -14.39 14.99
N ILE A 220 -4.78 -15.28 14.02
CA ILE A 220 -4.99 -14.97 12.61
C ILE A 220 -6.48 -15.04 12.27
N ASP A 221 -7.01 -13.96 11.73
CA ASP A 221 -8.30 -13.98 11.08
C ASP A 221 -8.17 -14.59 9.68
N TYR A 222 -8.46 -15.89 9.56
CA TYR A 222 -8.45 -16.59 8.28
C TYR A 222 -9.63 -16.24 7.37
N GLY A 223 -10.58 -15.44 7.84
CA GLY A 223 -11.68 -14.97 7.01
C GLY A 223 -11.21 -14.06 5.88
N ARG A 224 -10.01 -13.44 6.02
CA ARG A 224 -9.43 -12.60 4.98
C ARG A 224 -7.91 -12.60 5.03
N VAL A 225 -7.31 -13.20 4.01
CA VAL A 225 -5.85 -13.18 3.77
C VAL A 225 -5.62 -12.69 2.35
N PHE A 226 -4.84 -11.62 2.20
CA PHE A 226 -4.41 -11.13 0.89
C PHE A 226 -3.01 -11.64 0.55
N ILE A 227 -2.83 -12.07 -0.68
CA ILE A 227 -1.55 -12.45 -1.26
C ILE A 227 -1.37 -11.64 -2.53
N THR A 228 -0.39 -10.76 -2.53
CA THR A 228 -0.04 -9.93 -3.67
C THR A 228 1.29 -10.40 -4.25
N HIS A 229 1.34 -10.55 -5.56
CA HIS A 229 2.56 -10.91 -6.29
C HIS A 229 2.62 -10.11 -7.60
N PRO A 230 3.81 -9.78 -8.11
CA PRO A 230 3.99 -9.10 -9.40
C PRO A 230 3.62 -9.99 -10.58
#